data_8c98305b692c880262600ba4a304aa7e
#
_entry.id   8c98305b692c880262600ba4a304aa7e
#
_cell.length_a   1.000
_cell.length_b   1.000
_cell.length_c   1.000
_cell.angle_alpha   90.00
_cell.angle_beta   90.00
_cell.angle_gamma   90.00
#
_symmetry.space_group_name_H-M   'P 1'
#
loop_
_entity.id
_entity.type
_entity.pdbx_description
1 polymer ?
#
loop_
_entity_poly.entity_id
_entity_poly.type
_entity_poly.pdbx_seq_one_letter_code
_entity_poly.pdbx_strand_id
1 'polypeptide(L)'
;EDEEARIVEMARSEFPGGYLVDFPEDRIQERVEAPANALAREEPAIFKATFLEEGVVVSVDILALKGRGYSLIEVKPETSIQPHHFWEVAVQAYVLRRAGVDVDSVEIMHLNEECRFPALDDLFVAESISGRVRGLYPQISGIISKQKKVLDGPLPEVDVGEHCDKPTSCPFKDRCWPTLPKHHVETFYGLRREKSAQMKAQELTQVEEVPGSFPLTIIQQRQQRSVLEGEVQVEDGLAGALAPLQGRVAYLDFR
;
A
#
# COMPACT_ATOMS: atom_id res chain seq x y z
N GLU A 1 -4.63 8.05 2.40
CA GLU A 1 -3.88 9.28 1.98
C GLU A 1 -3.83 10.34 3.08
N ASP A 2 -4.94 10.68 3.73
CA ASP A 2 -4.96 11.76 4.73
C ASP A 2 -4.27 11.36 6.05
N GLU A 3 -4.41 10.10 6.47
CA GLU A 3 -3.83 9.57 7.70
C GLU A 3 -2.31 9.40 7.59
N GLU A 4 -1.83 8.84 6.50
CA GLU A 4 -0.40 8.66 6.23
C GLU A 4 0.33 10.02 6.17
N ALA A 5 -0.25 10.99 5.46
CA ALA A 5 0.30 12.34 5.38
C ALA A 5 0.42 13.01 6.76
N ARG A 6 -0.56 12.80 7.65
CA ARG A 6 -0.52 13.31 9.04
C ARG A 6 0.58 12.64 9.87
N ILE A 7 0.77 11.33 9.73
CA ILE A 7 1.82 10.59 10.43
C ILE A 7 3.20 11.08 9.98
N VAL A 8 3.39 11.26 8.67
CA VAL A 8 4.64 11.82 8.13
C VAL A 8 4.88 13.26 8.64
N GLU A 9 3.82 14.09 8.75
CA GLU A 9 3.93 15.43 9.31
C GLU A 9 4.34 15.39 10.78
N MET A 10 3.77 14.49 11.58
CA MET A 10 4.18 14.29 12.98
C MET A 10 5.63 13.80 13.09
N ALA A 11 6.06 12.86 12.25
CA ALA A 11 7.43 12.38 12.24
C ALA A 11 8.45 13.47 11.93
N ARG A 12 8.10 14.48 11.13
CA ARG A 12 8.98 15.62 10.84
C ARG A 12 9.27 16.47 12.09
N SER A 13 8.37 16.48 13.06
CA SER A 13 8.58 17.22 14.30
C SER A 13 9.74 16.71 15.15
N GLU A 14 10.16 15.45 14.93
CA GLU A 14 11.36 14.85 15.53
C GLU A 14 12.68 15.46 14.96
N PHE A 15 12.59 16.21 13.85
CA PHE A 15 13.73 16.81 13.15
C PHE A 15 13.60 18.34 13.04
N PRO A 16 13.73 19.07 14.15
CA PRO A 16 13.52 20.51 14.18
C PRO A 16 14.51 21.24 13.27
N GLY A 17 14.03 22.27 12.58
CA GLY A 17 14.83 23.08 11.67
C GLY A 17 15.02 22.49 10.28
N GLY A 18 14.35 21.39 9.97
CA GLY A 18 14.41 20.78 8.63
C GLY A 18 13.75 21.65 7.55
N TYR A 19 14.24 21.50 6.32
CA TYR A 19 13.73 22.17 5.12
C TYR A 19 12.69 21.29 4.41
N LEU A 20 11.48 21.82 4.19
CA LEU A 20 10.43 21.14 3.46
C LEU A 20 10.47 21.51 1.98
N VAL A 21 10.56 20.49 1.10
CA VAL A 21 10.36 20.65 -0.34
C VAL A 21 8.85 20.69 -0.61
N ASP A 22 8.31 21.91 -0.66
CA ASP A 22 6.88 22.17 -0.78
C ASP A 22 6.52 22.69 -2.19
N PHE A 23 6.51 21.76 -3.15
CA PHE A 23 6.06 22.03 -4.51
C PHE A 23 4.95 21.03 -4.89
N PRO A 24 3.95 21.47 -5.70
CA PRO A 24 2.94 20.58 -6.26
C PRO A 24 3.54 19.37 -6.98
N GLU A 25 2.81 18.25 -7.02
CA GLU A 25 3.30 17.00 -7.59
C GLU A 25 3.60 17.09 -9.10
N ASP A 26 2.86 17.92 -9.83
CA ASP A 26 3.04 18.18 -11.24
C ASP A 26 4.29 19.02 -11.56
N ARG A 27 4.87 19.68 -10.55
CA ARG A 27 6.12 20.45 -10.68
C ARG A 27 7.34 19.62 -10.36
N ILE A 28 7.53 18.56 -11.12
CA ILE A 28 8.60 17.59 -10.85
C ILE A 28 9.99 18.20 -10.93
N GLN A 29 10.20 19.17 -11.83
CA GLN A 29 11.51 19.80 -12.02
C GLN A 29 11.90 20.63 -10.79
N GLU A 30 11.00 21.46 -10.27
CA GLU A 30 11.25 22.25 -9.06
C GLU A 30 11.47 21.37 -7.85
N ARG A 31 10.73 20.25 -7.74
CA ARG A 31 10.91 19.28 -6.65
C ARG A 31 12.27 18.61 -6.69
N VAL A 32 12.80 18.34 -7.87
CA VAL A 32 14.13 17.70 -8.05
C VAL A 32 15.27 18.71 -7.83
N GLU A 33 15.09 19.97 -8.21
CA GLU A 33 16.10 21.02 -8.04
C GLU A 33 16.22 21.53 -6.59
N ALA A 34 15.10 21.53 -5.84
CA ALA A 34 15.06 22.09 -4.48
C ALA A 34 16.02 21.43 -3.48
N PRO A 35 16.19 20.08 -3.44
CA PRO A 35 17.10 19.44 -2.52
C PRO A 35 18.57 19.84 -2.69
N ALA A 36 19.01 20.18 -3.89
CA ALA A 36 20.41 20.56 -4.14
C ALA A 36 20.83 21.78 -3.29
N ASN A 37 19.97 22.78 -3.16
CA ASN A 37 20.25 23.96 -2.34
C ASN A 37 20.24 23.64 -0.84
N ALA A 38 19.36 22.74 -0.41
CA ALA A 38 19.27 22.33 1.00
C ALA A 38 20.50 21.46 1.39
N LEU A 39 20.93 20.55 0.51
CA LEU A 39 22.16 19.77 0.69
C LEU A 39 23.40 20.66 0.77
N ALA A 40 23.50 21.68 -0.11
CA ALA A 40 24.65 22.61 -0.11
C ALA A 40 24.70 23.50 1.16
N ARG A 41 23.57 23.70 1.84
CA ARG A 41 23.51 24.43 3.11
C ARG A 41 23.64 23.53 4.34
N GLU A 42 23.77 22.23 4.12
CA GLU A 42 23.82 21.21 5.20
C GLU A 42 22.61 21.36 6.15
N GLU A 43 21.41 21.51 5.58
CA GLU A 43 20.19 21.59 6.39
C GLU A 43 20.08 20.34 7.29
N PRO A 44 19.65 20.48 8.55
CA PRO A 44 19.64 19.37 9.52
C PRO A 44 18.73 18.22 9.07
N ALA A 45 17.69 18.51 8.30
CA ALA A 45 16.86 17.54 7.62
C ALA A 45 16.23 18.15 6.35
N ILE A 46 15.95 17.34 5.37
CA ILE A 46 15.22 17.72 4.15
C ILE A 46 14.00 16.81 4.05
N PHE A 47 12.82 17.38 4.04
CA PHE A 47 11.56 16.66 3.97
C PHE A 47 11.01 16.64 2.54
N LYS A 48 10.43 15.53 2.12
CA LYS A 48 9.96 15.26 0.76
C LYS A 48 11.05 15.49 -0.30
N ALA A 49 12.30 15.18 0.06
CA ALA A 49 13.43 15.36 -0.84
C ALA A 49 13.27 14.46 -2.08
N THR A 50 13.12 15.10 -3.24
CA THR A 50 12.83 14.41 -4.49
C THR A 50 14.07 14.36 -5.37
N PHE A 51 14.37 13.18 -5.92
CA PHE A 51 15.52 12.94 -6.80
C PHE A 51 15.08 12.22 -8.06
N LEU A 52 15.79 12.49 -9.15
CA LEU A 52 15.57 11.87 -10.45
C LEU A 52 16.90 11.37 -11.00
N GLU A 53 17.03 10.06 -11.14
CA GLU A 53 18.18 9.43 -11.77
C GLU A 53 17.74 8.28 -12.68
N GLU A 54 18.38 8.18 -13.84
CA GLU A 54 18.07 7.15 -14.83
C GLU A 54 16.58 7.05 -15.19
N GLY A 55 15.84 8.18 -15.11
CA GLY A 55 14.39 8.23 -15.36
C GLY A 55 13.54 7.61 -14.26
N VAL A 56 14.11 7.41 -13.06
CA VAL A 56 13.40 7.00 -11.86
C VAL A 56 13.30 8.19 -10.92
N VAL A 57 12.08 8.56 -10.56
CA VAL A 57 11.80 9.60 -9.57
C VAL A 57 11.53 8.93 -8.23
N VAL A 58 12.18 9.42 -7.19
CA VAL A 58 11.89 9.03 -5.81
C VAL A 58 11.70 10.27 -4.94
N SER A 59 10.84 10.15 -3.95
CA SER A 59 10.68 11.16 -2.91
C SER A 59 10.90 10.50 -1.56
N VAL A 60 11.77 11.08 -0.74
CA VAL A 60 12.12 10.57 0.59
C VAL A 60 11.39 11.39 1.63
N ASP A 61 10.75 10.74 2.59
CA ASP A 61 10.01 11.46 3.64
C ASP A 61 10.92 12.35 4.46
N ILE A 62 12.06 11.81 4.93
CA ILE A 62 13.02 12.53 5.74
C ILE A 62 14.44 12.11 5.33
N LEU A 63 15.25 13.10 4.95
CA LEU A 63 16.68 12.95 4.71
C LEU A 63 17.41 13.75 5.78
N ALA A 64 17.84 13.11 6.86
CA ALA A 64 18.42 13.75 8.04
C ALA A 64 19.95 13.77 7.98
N LEU A 65 20.57 14.92 8.23
CA LEU A 65 22.02 15.06 8.30
C LEU A 65 22.57 14.27 9.49
N LYS A 66 23.52 13.35 9.23
CA LYS A 66 24.13 12.49 10.24
C LYS A 66 25.63 12.39 9.99
N GLY A 67 26.39 13.05 10.85
CA GLY A 67 27.85 13.07 10.68
C GLY A 67 28.27 13.85 9.43
N ARG A 68 28.82 13.18 8.42
CA ARG A 68 29.22 13.78 7.13
C ARG A 68 28.27 13.46 5.99
N GLY A 69 27.36 12.52 6.19
CA GLY A 69 26.37 12.09 5.21
C GLY A 69 24.95 12.23 5.74
N TYR A 70 24.04 11.50 5.14
CA TYR A 70 22.62 11.58 5.47
C TYR A 70 22.05 10.21 5.87
N SER A 71 21.13 10.23 6.82
CA SER A 71 20.23 9.09 7.06
C SER A 71 19.01 9.24 6.18
N LEU A 72 18.70 8.25 5.34
CA LEU A 72 17.47 8.12 4.65
C LEU A 72 16.47 7.47 5.60
N ILE A 73 15.34 8.16 5.88
CA ILE A 73 14.31 7.68 6.79
C ILE A 73 12.97 7.70 6.04
N GLU A 74 12.39 6.53 5.91
CA GLU A 74 11.03 6.34 5.38
C GLU A 74 10.07 6.16 6.53
N VAL A 75 8.95 6.88 6.52
CA VAL A 75 7.94 6.84 7.56
C VAL A 75 6.80 5.92 7.14
N LYS A 76 6.38 5.03 8.03
CA LYS A 76 5.29 4.08 7.77
C LYS A 76 4.23 4.16 8.87
N PRO A 77 2.94 4.16 8.49
CA PRO A 77 1.83 4.22 9.45
C PRO A 77 1.60 2.89 10.19
N GLU A 78 2.21 1.81 9.73
CA GLU A 78 2.13 0.51 10.38
C GLU A 78 2.96 0.49 11.68
N THR A 79 2.70 -0.49 12.53
CA THR A 79 3.44 -0.74 13.78
C THR A 79 4.61 -1.71 13.59
N SER A 80 4.86 -2.16 12.36
CA SER A 80 5.94 -3.10 12.04
C SER A 80 6.38 -3.01 10.58
N ILE A 81 7.66 -3.33 10.32
CA ILE A 81 8.25 -3.30 8.99
C ILE A 81 7.76 -4.49 8.16
N GLN A 82 7.25 -4.22 6.96
CA GLN A 82 6.80 -5.22 6.01
C GLN A 82 7.87 -5.54 4.95
N PRO A 83 7.88 -6.75 4.37
CA PRO A 83 8.91 -7.15 3.39
C PRO A 83 9.02 -6.22 2.15
N HIS A 84 7.92 -5.62 1.71
CA HIS A 84 7.92 -4.73 0.54
C HIS A 84 8.58 -3.38 0.84
N HIS A 85 8.57 -2.91 2.08
CA HIS A 85 9.24 -1.67 2.48
C HIS A 85 10.75 -1.71 2.18
N PHE A 86 11.40 -2.88 2.31
CA PHE A 86 12.83 -3.00 1.99
C PHE A 86 13.14 -2.72 0.53
N TRP A 87 12.27 -3.13 -0.39
CA TRP A 87 12.44 -2.87 -1.81
C TRP A 87 12.19 -1.40 -2.17
N GLU A 88 11.16 -0.81 -1.61
CA GLU A 88 10.84 0.61 -1.77
C GLU A 88 12.04 1.48 -1.36
N VAL A 89 12.50 1.30 -0.13
CA VAL A 89 13.62 2.09 0.40
C VAL A 89 14.94 1.76 -0.31
N ALA A 90 15.12 0.52 -0.80
CA ALA A 90 16.30 0.17 -1.58
C ALA A 90 16.38 0.93 -2.92
N VAL A 91 15.24 1.14 -3.59
CA VAL A 91 15.17 1.95 -4.81
C VAL A 91 15.47 3.41 -4.49
N GLN A 92 14.90 3.96 -3.43
CA GLN A 92 15.18 5.33 -2.98
C GLN A 92 16.67 5.51 -2.72
N ALA A 93 17.28 4.66 -1.88
CA ALA A 93 18.69 4.73 -1.55
C ALA A 93 19.60 4.55 -2.79
N TYR A 94 19.21 3.72 -3.76
CA TYR A 94 19.91 3.56 -5.03
C TYR A 94 19.92 4.88 -5.81
N VAL A 95 18.76 5.51 -5.99
CA VAL A 95 18.59 6.78 -6.73
C VAL A 95 19.37 7.90 -6.05
N LEU A 96 19.27 8.06 -4.72
CA LEU A 96 19.98 9.08 -3.98
C LEU A 96 21.51 8.97 -4.17
N ARG A 97 22.06 7.78 -4.05
CA ARG A 97 23.49 7.55 -4.26
C ARG A 97 23.95 7.84 -5.68
N ARG A 98 23.09 7.52 -6.66
CA ARG A 98 23.37 7.89 -8.07
C ARG A 98 23.32 9.40 -8.29
N ALA A 99 22.44 10.11 -7.57
CA ALA A 99 22.36 11.57 -7.55
C ALA A 99 23.53 12.22 -6.75
N GLY A 100 24.47 11.43 -6.22
CA GLY A 100 25.64 11.93 -5.50
C GLY A 100 25.40 12.25 -4.02
N VAL A 101 24.28 11.83 -3.45
CA VAL A 101 23.99 11.99 -2.01
C VAL A 101 24.75 10.90 -1.24
N ASP A 102 25.52 11.32 -0.23
CA ASP A 102 26.20 10.41 0.68
C ASP A 102 25.22 9.86 1.72
N VAL A 103 24.68 8.66 1.46
CA VAL A 103 23.71 7.98 2.32
C VAL A 103 24.46 7.04 3.27
N ASP A 104 24.64 7.47 4.51
CA ASP A 104 25.35 6.72 5.57
C ASP A 104 24.48 5.61 6.18
N SER A 105 23.21 5.92 6.45
CA SER A 105 22.27 4.97 7.04
C SER A 105 20.91 5.02 6.33
N VAL A 106 20.19 3.92 6.49
CA VAL A 106 18.83 3.75 5.95
C VAL A 106 17.97 3.18 7.07
N GLU A 107 16.90 3.86 7.36
CA GLU A 107 16.01 3.58 8.49
C GLU A 107 14.54 3.58 8.04
N ILE A 108 13.73 2.77 8.70
CA ILE A 108 12.26 2.90 8.63
C ILE A 108 11.79 3.40 10.00
N MET A 109 11.01 4.45 9.99
CA MET A 109 10.33 4.99 11.17
C MET A 109 8.87 4.59 11.11
N HIS A 110 8.41 3.84 12.09
CA HIS A 110 7.05 3.32 12.16
C HIS A 110 6.41 3.64 13.52
N LEU A 111 5.08 3.45 13.62
CA LEU A 111 4.37 3.66 14.87
C LEU A 111 4.78 2.66 15.95
N ASN A 112 4.92 3.15 17.17
CA ASN A 112 5.16 2.32 18.35
C ASN A 112 3.85 1.71 18.86
N GLU A 113 3.73 0.38 18.78
CA GLU A 113 2.56 -0.36 19.26
C GLU A 113 2.31 -0.19 20.76
N GLU A 114 3.36 0.13 21.53
CA GLU A 114 3.27 0.30 22.98
C GLU A 114 2.90 1.74 23.40
N CYS A 115 2.98 2.71 22.48
CA CYS A 115 2.61 4.10 22.73
C CYS A 115 1.15 4.23 23.15
N ARG A 116 0.87 5.07 24.15
CA ARG A 116 -0.49 5.26 24.69
C ARG A 116 -0.81 6.76 24.86
N PHE A 117 -1.90 7.16 24.22
CA PHE A 117 -2.44 8.51 24.46
C PHE A 117 -2.75 8.74 25.96
N PRO A 118 -2.47 9.93 26.54
CA PRO A 118 -2.02 11.16 25.87
C PRO A 118 -0.49 11.33 25.77
N ALA A 119 0.32 10.39 26.30
CA ALA A 119 1.77 10.46 26.21
C ALA A 119 2.21 9.96 24.83
N LEU A 120 2.67 10.88 23.98
CA LEU A 120 3.06 10.59 22.59
C LEU A 120 4.56 10.81 22.34
N ASP A 121 5.36 10.96 23.40
CA ASP A 121 6.81 11.20 23.30
C ASP A 121 7.56 10.04 22.66
N ASP A 122 6.99 8.84 22.73
CA ASP A 122 7.51 7.59 22.14
C ASP A 122 6.64 7.06 20.99
N LEU A 123 5.95 7.95 20.27
CA LEU A 123 5.04 7.58 19.19
C LEU A 123 5.74 6.80 18.06
N PHE A 124 7.01 7.10 17.79
CA PHE A 124 7.76 6.50 16.71
C PHE A 124 8.90 5.61 17.18
N VAL A 125 9.15 4.55 16.42
CA VAL A 125 10.33 3.71 16.50
C VAL A 125 11.06 3.75 15.19
N ALA A 126 12.37 4.07 15.20
CA ALA A 126 13.23 4.05 14.02
C ALA A 126 14.12 2.81 14.04
N GLU A 127 14.00 1.97 13.01
CA GLU A 127 14.79 0.76 12.85
C GLU A 127 15.76 0.86 11.68
N SER A 128 17.05 0.56 11.91
CA SER A 128 18.03 0.52 10.84
C SER A 128 17.86 -0.71 9.96
N ILE A 129 17.66 -0.46 8.67
CA ILE A 129 17.55 -1.49 7.63
C ILE A 129 18.74 -1.46 6.64
N SER A 130 19.79 -0.71 6.95
CA SER A 130 20.95 -0.49 6.07
C SER A 130 21.57 -1.79 5.52
N GLY A 131 21.65 -2.83 6.34
CA GLY A 131 22.17 -4.14 5.93
C GLY A 131 21.27 -4.84 4.90
N ARG A 132 19.96 -4.80 5.11
CA ARG A 132 18.97 -5.37 4.19
C ARG A 132 18.98 -4.65 2.84
N VAL A 133 18.94 -3.32 2.85
CA VAL A 133 18.97 -2.48 1.66
C VAL A 133 20.25 -2.72 0.86
N ARG A 134 21.40 -2.79 1.52
CA ARG A 134 22.69 -3.10 0.86
C ARG A 134 22.67 -4.44 0.13
N GLY A 135 22.03 -5.45 0.70
CA GLY A 135 21.88 -6.78 0.09
C GLY A 135 21.00 -6.77 -1.18
N LEU A 136 20.11 -5.79 -1.34
CA LEU A 136 19.22 -5.65 -2.49
C LEU A 136 19.83 -4.87 -3.66
N TYR A 137 20.84 -4.03 -3.41
CA TYR A 137 21.47 -3.15 -4.42
C TYR A 137 21.84 -3.83 -5.74
N PRO A 138 22.48 -5.03 -5.74
CA PRO A 138 22.85 -5.66 -7.01
C PRO A 138 21.67 -5.96 -7.94
N GLN A 139 20.46 -6.01 -7.40
CA GLN A 139 19.24 -6.35 -8.15
C GLN A 139 18.51 -5.11 -8.69
N ILE A 140 18.69 -3.92 -8.06
CA ILE A 140 17.90 -2.72 -8.34
C ILE A 140 18.04 -2.28 -9.80
N SER A 141 19.26 -2.15 -10.32
CA SER A 141 19.48 -1.74 -11.71
C SER A 141 18.78 -2.66 -12.71
N GLY A 142 18.85 -3.98 -12.47
CA GLY A 142 18.16 -4.98 -13.31
C GLY A 142 16.63 -4.87 -13.25
N ILE A 143 16.07 -4.57 -12.09
CA ILE A 143 14.63 -4.37 -11.89
C ILE A 143 14.19 -3.10 -12.62
N ILE A 144 14.88 -1.97 -12.42
CA ILE A 144 14.61 -0.71 -13.12
C ILE A 144 14.63 -0.91 -14.64
N SER A 145 15.66 -1.59 -15.15
CA SER A 145 15.78 -1.86 -16.60
C SER A 145 14.61 -2.70 -17.13
N LYS A 146 14.15 -3.70 -16.38
CA LYS A 146 12.98 -4.51 -16.76
C LYS A 146 11.69 -3.68 -16.75
N GLN A 147 11.48 -2.85 -15.74
CA GLN A 147 10.30 -2.00 -15.64
C GLN A 147 10.25 -0.97 -16.78
N LYS A 148 11.38 -0.33 -17.10
CA LYS A 148 11.47 0.60 -18.24
C LYS A 148 11.13 -0.08 -19.57
N LYS A 149 11.62 -1.29 -19.81
CA LYS A 149 11.26 -2.07 -21.00
C LYS A 149 9.75 -2.35 -21.10
N VAL A 150 9.08 -2.55 -19.96
CA VAL A 150 7.61 -2.72 -19.94
C VAL A 150 6.91 -1.41 -20.27
N LEU A 151 7.39 -0.28 -19.73
CA LEU A 151 6.81 1.05 -19.99
C LEU A 151 7.01 1.48 -21.46
N ASP A 152 8.14 1.15 -22.06
CA ASP A 152 8.48 1.50 -23.46
C ASP A 152 7.88 0.49 -24.47
N GLY A 153 7.35 -0.64 -23.97
CA GLY A 153 6.85 -1.74 -24.78
C GLY A 153 5.34 -1.72 -25.02
N PRO A 154 4.83 -2.73 -25.72
CA PRO A 154 3.38 -2.94 -25.82
C PRO A 154 2.81 -3.27 -24.44
N LEU A 155 1.50 -3.06 -24.28
CA LEU A 155 0.80 -3.44 -23.05
C LEU A 155 1.06 -4.93 -22.74
N PRO A 156 1.59 -5.25 -21.56
CA PRO A 156 1.87 -6.64 -21.22
C PRO A 156 0.58 -7.44 -21.03
N GLU A 157 0.59 -8.68 -21.53
CA GLU A 157 -0.44 -9.65 -21.20
C GLU A 157 -0.09 -10.26 -19.84
N VAL A 158 -0.92 -10.00 -18.84
CA VAL A 158 -0.73 -10.47 -17.47
C VAL A 158 -2.00 -11.18 -17.01
N ASP A 159 -1.86 -12.43 -16.56
CA ASP A 159 -2.97 -13.14 -15.96
C ASP A 159 -3.40 -12.48 -14.64
N VAL A 160 -4.71 -12.45 -14.39
CA VAL A 160 -5.24 -11.98 -13.11
C VAL A 160 -4.95 -12.98 -11.99
N GLY A 161 -4.63 -12.48 -10.79
CA GLY A 161 -4.29 -13.35 -9.68
C GLY A 161 -4.04 -12.60 -8.38
N GLU A 162 -3.46 -13.28 -7.39
CA GLU A 162 -3.17 -12.69 -6.06
C GLU A 162 -2.30 -11.43 -6.10
N HIS A 163 -1.42 -11.34 -7.09
CA HIS A 163 -0.58 -10.16 -7.28
C HIS A 163 -1.37 -8.88 -7.60
N CYS A 164 -2.67 -9.02 -7.99
CA CYS A 164 -3.55 -7.87 -8.20
C CYS A 164 -4.01 -7.20 -6.89
N ASP A 165 -3.81 -7.88 -5.76
CA ASP A 165 -4.20 -7.41 -4.43
C ASP A 165 -3.03 -7.34 -3.44
N LYS A 166 -1.83 -7.70 -3.86
CA LYS A 166 -0.65 -7.76 -2.99
C LYS A 166 0.56 -7.08 -3.63
N PRO A 167 1.29 -6.24 -2.86
CA PRO A 167 1.06 -5.83 -1.47
C PRO A 167 -0.15 -4.90 -1.30
N THR A 168 -0.55 -4.20 -2.35
CA THR A 168 -1.71 -3.30 -2.42
C THR A 168 -2.56 -3.62 -3.64
N SER A 169 -3.80 -3.13 -3.69
CA SER A 169 -4.67 -3.33 -4.84
C SER A 169 -4.11 -2.65 -6.09
N CYS A 170 -4.01 -3.39 -7.19
CA CYS A 170 -3.51 -2.89 -8.46
C CYS A 170 -4.48 -1.83 -9.05
N PRO A 171 -3.99 -0.63 -9.41
CA PRO A 171 -4.84 0.42 -9.98
C PRO A 171 -5.41 0.08 -11.36
N PHE A 172 -4.87 -0.95 -12.03
CA PHE A 172 -5.35 -1.42 -13.34
C PHE A 172 -6.33 -2.61 -13.23
N LYS A 173 -6.79 -2.93 -12.03
CA LYS A 173 -7.64 -4.09 -11.78
C LYS A 173 -8.91 -4.06 -12.64
N ASP A 174 -9.58 -2.92 -12.72
CA ASP A 174 -10.81 -2.75 -13.52
C ASP A 174 -10.60 -3.00 -15.02
N ARG A 175 -9.37 -2.82 -15.50
CA ARG A 175 -9.00 -3.12 -16.88
C ARG A 175 -8.75 -4.60 -17.12
N CYS A 176 -8.09 -5.27 -16.18
CA CYS A 176 -7.62 -6.65 -16.36
C CYS A 176 -8.67 -7.68 -15.95
N TRP A 177 -9.47 -7.37 -14.94
CA TRP A 177 -10.54 -8.26 -14.51
C TRP A 177 -11.71 -8.15 -15.46
N PRO A 178 -12.19 -9.27 -16.00
CA PRO A 178 -13.36 -9.23 -16.86
C PRO A 178 -14.57 -8.73 -16.05
N THR A 179 -15.43 -7.94 -16.72
CA THR A 179 -16.74 -7.62 -16.14
C THR A 179 -17.51 -8.93 -16.02
N LEU A 180 -17.66 -9.42 -14.81
CA LEU A 180 -18.37 -10.66 -14.56
C LEU A 180 -19.84 -10.47 -14.86
N PRO A 181 -20.51 -11.44 -15.52
CA PRO A 181 -21.95 -11.43 -15.64
C PRO A 181 -22.64 -11.34 -14.28
N LYS A 182 -23.86 -10.82 -14.28
CA LYS A 182 -24.68 -10.81 -13.08
C LYS A 182 -24.80 -12.27 -12.58
N HIS A 183 -24.60 -12.46 -11.27
CA HIS A 183 -24.65 -13.79 -10.65
C HIS A 183 -23.55 -14.78 -11.08
N HIS A 184 -22.42 -14.31 -11.60
CA HIS A 184 -21.26 -15.16 -11.79
C HIS A 184 -20.81 -15.80 -10.47
N VAL A 185 -20.31 -17.05 -10.49
CA VAL A 185 -19.91 -17.79 -9.28
C VAL A 185 -18.87 -17.04 -8.42
N GLU A 186 -18.01 -16.24 -9.04
CA GLU A 186 -17.04 -15.42 -8.33
C GLU A 186 -17.68 -14.30 -7.47
N THR A 187 -18.98 -14.04 -7.65
CA THR A 187 -19.74 -13.09 -6.82
C THR A 187 -20.23 -13.69 -5.49
N PHE A 188 -19.99 -14.97 -5.23
CA PHE A 188 -20.29 -15.56 -3.94
C PHE A 188 -19.53 -14.87 -2.81
N TYR A 189 -20.26 -14.48 -1.78
CA TYR A 189 -19.67 -13.83 -0.61
C TYR A 189 -18.63 -14.72 0.06
N GLY A 190 -17.42 -14.18 0.28
CA GLY A 190 -16.34 -14.91 0.94
C GLY A 190 -15.94 -16.18 0.21
N LEU A 191 -16.01 -16.20 -1.12
CA LEU A 191 -15.58 -17.35 -1.92
C LEU A 191 -14.08 -17.56 -1.75
N ARG A 192 -13.71 -18.73 -1.22
CA ARG A 192 -12.30 -19.11 -1.06
C ARG A 192 -11.76 -19.65 -2.38
N ARG A 193 -10.47 -19.38 -2.62
CA ARG A 193 -9.74 -19.77 -3.85
C ARG A 193 -9.92 -21.25 -4.22
N GLU A 194 -9.89 -22.13 -3.22
CA GLU A 194 -10.07 -23.56 -3.45
C GLU A 194 -11.43 -23.91 -4.05
N LYS A 195 -12.50 -23.25 -3.54
CA LYS A 195 -13.86 -23.43 -4.07
C LYS A 195 -14.03 -22.79 -5.45
N SER A 196 -13.44 -21.61 -5.66
CA SER A 196 -13.41 -20.97 -6.98
C SER A 196 -12.72 -21.89 -8.00
N ALA A 197 -11.56 -22.46 -7.67
CA ALA A 197 -10.86 -23.43 -8.52
C ALA A 197 -11.69 -24.70 -8.80
N GLN A 198 -12.42 -25.21 -7.79
CA GLN A 198 -13.31 -26.36 -7.98
C GLN A 198 -14.48 -26.04 -8.90
N MET A 199 -15.10 -24.85 -8.77
CA MET A 199 -16.17 -24.42 -9.66
C MET A 199 -15.65 -24.26 -11.10
N LYS A 200 -14.50 -23.64 -11.27
CA LYS A 200 -13.83 -23.49 -12.56
C LYS A 200 -13.51 -24.84 -13.20
N ALA A 201 -13.02 -25.81 -12.43
CA ALA A 201 -12.71 -27.15 -12.92
C ALA A 201 -13.98 -27.93 -13.34
N GLN A 202 -15.14 -27.55 -12.83
CA GLN A 202 -16.46 -28.10 -13.21
C GLN A 202 -17.18 -27.23 -14.24
N GLU A 203 -16.50 -26.22 -14.80
CA GLU A 203 -17.05 -25.27 -15.78
C GLU A 203 -18.30 -24.52 -15.29
N LEU A 204 -18.48 -24.39 -13.96
CA LEU A 204 -19.57 -23.63 -13.35
C LEU A 204 -19.24 -22.14 -13.44
N THR A 205 -20.11 -21.40 -14.13
CA THR A 205 -19.92 -19.96 -14.34
C THR A 205 -20.99 -19.12 -13.65
N GLN A 206 -22.20 -19.66 -13.47
CA GLN A 206 -23.32 -18.97 -12.86
C GLN A 206 -23.71 -19.60 -11.50
N VAL A 207 -24.20 -18.77 -10.59
CA VAL A 207 -24.64 -19.20 -9.25
C VAL A 207 -25.76 -20.25 -9.36
N GLU A 208 -26.63 -20.13 -10.35
CA GLU A 208 -27.73 -21.06 -10.63
C GLU A 208 -27.26 -22.44 -11.06
N GLU A 209 -26.06 -22.54 -11.65
CA GLU A 209 -25.51 -23.81 -12.15
C GLU A 209 -24.88 -24.64 -11.02
N VAL A 210 -24.62 -24.03 -9.87
CA VAL A 210 -23.94 -24.70 -8.76
C VAL A 210 -24.86 -25.74 -8.13
N PRO A 211 -24.49 -27.03 -8.18
CA PRO A 211 -25.37 -28.10 -7.69
C PRO A 211 -25.55 -28.01 -6.16
N GLY A 212 -26.71 -28.41 -5.66
CA GLY A 212 -27.00 -28.40 -4.21
C GLY A 212 -26.08 -29.28 -3.36
N SER A 213 -25.35 -30.22 -4.00
CA SER A 213 -24.31 -31.03 -3.35
C SER A 213 -22.97 -30.30 -3.19
N PHE A 214 -22.78 -29.13 -3.84
CA PHE A 214 -21.56 -28.37 -3.71
C PHE A 214 -21.46 -27.75 -2.29
N PRO A 215 -20.29 -27.82 -1.63
CA PRO A 215 -20.16 -27.43 -0.21
C PRO A 215 -20.16 -25.91 -0.03
N LEU A 216 -21.30 -25.27 -0.23
CA LEU A 216 -21.51 -23.83 0.03
C LEU A 216 -21.63 -23.57 1.53
N THR A 217 -21.17 -22.39 1.96
CA THR A 217 -21.47 -21.87 3.31
C THR A 217 -22.95 -21.47 3.40
N ILE A 218 -23.46 -21.33 4.62
CA ILE A 218 -24.85 -20.88 4.86
C ILE A 218 -25.15 -19.56 4.12
N ILE A 219 -24.20 -18.61 4.15
CA ILE A 219 -24.35 -17.32 3.46
C ILE A 219 -24.41 -17.52 1.94
N GLN A 220 -23.55 -18.36 1.40
CA GLN A 220 -23.52 -18.68 -0.03
C GLN A 220 -24.78 -19.44 -0.47
N GLN A 221 -25.31 -20.34 0.36
CA GLN A 221 -26.58 -21.02 0.10
C GLN A 221 -27.77 -20.03 0.06
N ARG A 222 -27.78 -19.05 0.98
CA ARG A 222 -28.78 -17.97 0.94
C ARG A 222 -28.66 -17.11 -0.30
N GLN A 223 -27.44 -16.76 -0.67
CA GLN A 223 -27.17 -16.03 -1.90
C GLN A 223 -27.66 -16.81 -3.13
N GLN A 224 -27.35 -18.10 -3.22
CA GLN A 224 -27.83 -18.96 -4.30
C GLN A 224 -29.35 -19.03 -4.34
N ARG A 225 -30.00 -19.22 -3.20
CA ARG A 225 -31.46 -19.25 -3.11
C ARG A 225 -32.09 -17.94 -3.57
N SER A 226 -31.54 -16.80 -3.12
CA SER A 226 -31.99 -15.48 -3.55
C SER A 226 -31.89 -15.29 -5.07
N VAL A 227 -30.85 -15.82 -5.68
CA VAL A 227 -30.67 -15.77 -7.14
C VAL A 227 -31.68 -16.67 -7.86
N LEU A 228 -31.88 -17.92 -7.38
CA LEU A 228 -32.80 -18.88 -7.97
C LEU A 228 -34.26 -18.44 -7.87
N GLU A 229 -34.65 -17.83 -6.75
CA GLU A 229 -36.02 -17.37 -6.50
C GLU A 229 -36.27 -15.96 -7.04
N GLY A 230 -35.20 -15.22 -7.35
CA GLY A 230 -35.31 -13.82 -7.79
C GLY A 230 -35.78 -12.84 -6.69
N GLU A 231 -35.67 -13.28 -5.42
CA GLU A 231 -36.18 -12.54 -4.27
C GLU A 231 -35.13 -12.29 -3.22
N VAL A 232 -35.30 -11.21 -2.47
CA VAL A 232 -34.45 -10.92 -1.31
C VAL A 232 -34.80 -11.87 -0.16
N GLN A 233 -33.82 -12.61 0.31
CA GLN A 233 -33.98 -13.52 1.45
C GLN A 233 -33.88 -12.74 2.77
N VAL A 234 -34.99 -12.65 3.49
CA VAL A 234 -35.08 -12.02 4.81
C VAL A 234 -35.39 -13.10 5.85
N GLU A 235 -34.54 -13.21 6.85
CA GLU A 235 -34.74 -14.18 7.94
C GLU A 235 -35.85 -13.71 8.90
N ASP A 236 -36.66 -14.62 9.40
CA ASP A 236 -37.75 -14.32 10.33
C ASP A 236 -37.32 -13.60 11.60
N GLY A 237 -36.06 -13.84 12.04
CA GLY A 237 -35.45 -13.20 13.19
C GLY A 237 -34.94 -11.78 12.99
N LEU A 238 -34.87 -11.27 11.73
CA LEU A 238 -34.25 -9.98 11.43
C LEU A 238 -34.95 -8.82 12.13
N ALA A 239 -36.27 -8.80 12.11
CA ALA A 239 -37.05 -7.74 12.77
C ALA A 239 -36.76 -7.69 14.28
N GLY A 240 -36.66 -8.86 14.94
CA GLY A 240 -36.29 -8.95 16.34
C GLY A 240 -34.86 -8.51 16.63
N ALA A 241 -33.93 -8.87 15.77
CA ALA A 241 -32.54 -8.47 15.88
C ALA A 241 -32.34 -6.94 15.70
N LEU A 242 -33.18 -6.31 14.87
CA LEU A 242 -33.13 -4.87 14.64
C LEU A 242 -33.96 -4.05 15.65
N ALA A 243 -34.82 -4.70 16.44
CA ALA A 243 -35.68 -4.00 17.42
C ALA A 243 -34.89 -3.13 18.42
N PRO A 244 -33.70 -3.54 18.94
CA PRO A 244 -32.88 -2.71 19.82
C PRO A 244 -32.32 -1.45 19.16
N LEU A 245 -32.28 -1.41 17.81
CA LEU A 245 -31.74 -0.29 17.04
C LEU A 245 -32.83 0.75 16.68
N GLN A 246 -34.03 0.62 17.26
CA GLN A 246 -35.09 1.62 17.10
C GLN A 246 -34.79 2.85 17.96
N GLY A 247 -34.84 4.04 17.36
CA GLY A 247 -34.56 5.31 18.03
C GLY A 247 -33.30 5.99 17.57
N ARG A 248 -32.66 6.73 18.47
CA ARG A 248 -31.36 7.37 18.17
C ARG A 248 -30.24 6.34 18.28
N VAL A 249 -29.57 6.07 17.17
CA VAL A 249 -28.43 5.15 17.11
C VAL A 249 -27.18 5.95 16.74
N ALA A 250 -26.10 5.77 17.50
CA ALA A 250 -24.78 6.29 17.16
C ALA A 250 -23.96 5.14 16.56
N TYR A 251 -23.36 5.38 15.41
CA TYR A 251 -22.43 4.45 14.78
C TYR A 251 -21.01 4.95 15.08
N LEU A 252 -20.19 4.07 15.65
CA LEU A 252 -18.78 4.33 15.93
C LEU A 252 -17.95 3.38 15.07
N ASP A 253 -17.07 3.93 14.25
CA ASP A 253 -16.08 3.21 13.46
C ASP A 253 -14.69 3.69 13.88
N PHE A 254 -13.85 2.77 14.29
CA PHE A 254 -12.45 3.04 14.67
C PHE A 254 -11.56 2.43 13.58
N ARG A 255 -10.83 3.27 12.87
CA ARG A 255 -9.86 2.89 11.86
C ARG A 255 -8.47 3.25 12.32
#